data_9363f835cf081519b01d631d1409b8a5
#
_entry.id   9363f835cf081519b01d631d1409b8a5
#
_cell.length_a   1.000
_cell.length_b   1.000
_cell.length_c   1.000
_cell.angle_alpha   90.00
_cell.angle_beta   90.00
_cell.angle_gamma   90.00
#
_symmetry.space_group_name_H-M   'P 1'
#
loop_
_entity.id
_entity.type
_entity.pdbx_description
1 polymer ?
#
loop_
_entity_poly.entity_id
_entity_poly.type
_entity_poly.pdbx_seq_one_letter_code
_entity_poly.pdbx_strand_id
1 'polypeptide(L)'
;MSSTYGEKLKLSIFGQSHGPAIGMVLDGIPAGLPVDEQKLRAFLSRRAPGQGDHTTSRKEADIPQFLGGIVNGYTCGAPIAVTIANTNTRSGDYSELKDCPRPGHADYTAQVKYGGFQDAAGGGHFSGRLTAPLCIAGGLCKQWLENMGIRIGAHIVAIGGVVDEPVYIDWANPDLDLIGKDFPVLNPDSGIKMMEAIAAAKADGDSVGGLIECIATGLPVGLGEPMFGGMESKIAQIVYGIPAIKGLNFGTGFAGAYMRGSENNDEYYIEDGKVFTRRNYAGGILGGITNGMPLVFEVAVKPTPSIAMVQKTVSLSKMEETDLAIKGRHDPCIVPRAVPVVEAAAAIAIYDAILLNAK
;
A
#
# COMPACT_ATOMS: atom_id res chain seq x y z
N MET A 1 14.27 5.68 -15.40
CA MET A 1 13.37 5.81 -14.22
C MET A 1 12.17 4.93 -14.46
N SER A 2 11.70 4.19 -13.46
CA SER A 2 10.54 3.34 -13.65
C SER A 2 9.47 3.69 -12.62
N SER A 3 8.39 4.32 -13.08
CA SER A 3 7.12 4.43 -12.37
C SER A 3 6.10 3.48 -12.99
N THR A 4 6.61 2.36 -13.52
CA THR A 4 5.86 1.31 -14.21
C THR A 4 6.06 -0.01 -13.48
N TYR A 5 4.96 -0.75 -13.29
CA TYR A 5 4.92 -2.07 -12.67
C TYR A 5 4.16 -3.05 -13.57
N GLY A 6 4.46 -4.35 -13.44
CA GLY A 6 3.75 -5.48 -14.03
C GLY A 6 4.37 -6.01 -15.32
N GLU A 7 3.99 -7.21 -15.70
CA GLU A 7 4.51 -7.93 -16.86
C GLU A 7 3.47 -8.02 -17.99
N LYS A 8 2.31 -8.59 -17.72
CA LYS A 8 1.17 -8.63 -18.66
C LYS A 8 0.30 -7.40 -18.50
N LEU A 9 -0.12 -7.10 -17.28
CA LEU A 9 -0.66 -5.83 -16.88
C LEU A 9 0.50 -4.82 -16.80
N LYS A 10 0.32 -3.61 -17.33
CA LYS A 10 1.29 -2.50 -17.25
C LYS A 10 0.65 -1.31 -16.56
N LEU A 11 1.05 -1.07 -15.33
CA LEU A 11 0.64 0.11 -14.58
C LEU A 11 1.73 1.17 -14.67
N SER A 12 1.41 2.36 -15.16
CA SER A 12 2.27 3.55 -15.07
C SER A 12 1.62 4.61 -14.22
N ILE A 13 2.33 5.14 -13.21
CA ILE A 13 1.88 6.22 -12.35
C ILE A 13 2.64 7.50 -12.70
N PHE A 14 1.95 8.63 -12.83
CA PHE A 14 2.50 9.91 -13.20
C PHE A 14 1.98 11.07 -12.35
N GLY A 15 2.64 12.21 -12.49
CA GLY A 15 2.31 13.45 -11.77
C GLY A 15 3.15 13.66 -10.52
N GLN A 16 2.89 14.77 -9.85
CA GLN A 16 3.57 15.24 -8.63
C GLN A 16 2.53 15.76 -7.64
N SER A 17 2.88 15.73 -6.37
CA SER A 17 1.96 16.06 -5.27
C SER A 17 1.40 17.49 -5.36
N HIS A 18 2.16 18.43 -5.92
CA HIS A 18 1.78 19.85 -6.10
C HIS A 18 1.69 20.26 -7.58
N GLY A 19 1.81 19.30 -8.51
CA GLY A 19 1.49 19.52 -9.91
C GLY A 19 -0.02 19.65 -10.15
N PRO A 20 -0.45 19.94 -11.38
CA PRO A 20 -1.88 20.13 -11.73
C PRO A 20 -2.74 18.89 -11.43
N ALA A 21 -2.18 17.71 -11.66
CA ALA A 21 -2.86 16.43 -11.45
C ALA A 21 -1.85 15.31 -11.17
N ILE A 22 -2.37 14.22 -10.62
CA ILE A 22 -1.72 12.90 -10.56
C ILE A 22 -2.59 11.92 -11.33
N GLY A 23 -2.02 10.81 -11.79
CA GLY A 23 -2.82 9.84 -12.53
C GLY A 23 -2.09 8.53 -12.78
N MET A 24 -2.79 7.64 -13.47
CA MET A 24 -2.27 6.36 -13.90
C MET A 24 -2.71 6.02 -15.33
N VAL A 25 -1.92 5.16 -15.95
CA VAL A 25 -2.32 4.40 -17.14
C VAL A 25 -2.19 2.92 -16.80
N LEU A 26 -3.25 2.16 -17.06
CA LEU A 26 -3.32 0.72 -16.85
C LEU A 26 -3.57 0.06 -18.20
N ASP A 27 -2.59 -0.65 -18.72
CA ASP A 27 -2.63 -1.34 -20.01
C ASP A 27 -2.59 -2.87 -19.84
N GLY A 28 -2.93 -3.61 -20.88
CA GLY A 28 -2.95 -5.08 -20.88
C GLY A 28 -4.20 -5.68 -20.24
N ILE A 29 -5.25 -4.89 -20.03
CA ILE A 29 -6.52 -5.34 -19.46
C ILE A 29 -7.44 -5.88 -20.56
N PRO A 30 -8.00 -7.11 -20.40
CA PRO A 30 -8.99 -7.65 -21.32
C PRO A 30 -10.22 -6.74 -21.47
N ALA A 31 -10.82 -6.73 -22.67
CA ALA A 31 -12.08 -6.05 -22.89
C ALA A 31 -13.25 -6.80 -22.22
N GLY A 32 -14.32 -6.07 -21.89
CA GLY A 32 -15.58 -6.63 -21.37
C GLY A 32 -15.63 -6.84 -19.86
N LEU A 33 -14.64 -6.38 -19.10
CA LEU A 33 -14.67 -6.43 -17.63
C LEU A 33 -15.53 -5.28 -17.08
N PRO A 34 -16.47 -5.55 -16.16
CA PRO A 34 -17.31 -4.50 -15.57
C PRO A 34 -16.48 -3.56 -14.67
N VAL A 35 -16.89 -2.30 -14.65
CA VAL A 35 -16.31 -1.26 -13.78
C VAL A 35 -17.42 -0.60 -12.98
N ASP A 36 -17.42 -0.83 -11.68
CA ASP A 36 -18.30 -0.17 -10.72
C ASP A 36 -17.58 1.04 -10.12
N GLU A 37 -17.90 2.22 -10.64
CA GLU A 37 -17.31 3.47 -10.14
C GLU A 37 -17.71 3.78 -8.69
N GLN A 38 -18.87 3.34 -8.22
CA GLN A 38 -19.32 3.58 -6.86
C GLN A 38 -18.48 2.75 -5.87
N LYS A 39 -18.25 1.47 -6.16
CA LYS A 39 -17.32 0.62 -5.39
C LYS A 39 -15.91 1.20 -5.40
N LEU A 40 -15.43 1.67 -6.56
CA LEU A 40 -14.11 2.29 -6.66
C LEU A 40 -14.01 3.54 -5.78
N ARG A 41 -15.01 4.42 -5.80
CA ARG A 41 -15.04 5.63 -4.96
C ARG A 41 -15.07 5.29 -3.46
N ALA A 42 -15.85 4.29 -3.06
CA ALA A 42 -15.88 3.79 -1.68
C ALA A 42 -14.50 3.25 -1.24
N PHE A 43 -13.80 2.54 -2.11
CA PHE A 43 -12.44 2.08 -1.84
C PHE A 43 -11.45 3.25 -1.70
N LEU A 44 -11.49 4.23 -2.62
CA LEU A 44 -10.63 5.41 -2.59
C LEU A 44 -10.86 6.28 -1.36
N SER A 45 -12.10 6.38 -0.86
CA SER A 45 -12.43 7.18 0.32
C SER A 45 -11.67 6.70 1.57
N ARG A 46 -11.41 5.41 1.73
CA ARG A 46 -10.61 4.85 2.85
C ARG A 46 -9.18 5.35 2.86
N ARG A 47 -8.61 5.64 1.67
CA ARG A 47 -7.26 6.20 1.53
C ARG A 47 -7.26 7.73 1.66
N ALA A 48 -8.35 8.42 1.30
CA ALA A 48 -8.42 9.87 1.25
C ALA A 48 -8.10 10.53 2.61
N PRO A 49 -7.50 11.74 2.63
CA PRO A 49 -7.23 12.45 3.89
C PRO A 49 -8.53 12.99 4.52
N GLY A 50 -8.49 13.19 5.85
CA GLY A 50 -9.60 13.82 6.59
C GLY A 50 -10.67 12.83 7.07
N GLN A 51 -10.36 11.55 7.16
CA GLN A 51 -11.20 10.49 7.71
C GLN A 51 -10.99 10.34 9.24
N GLY A 52 -11.40 11.32 10.05
CA GLY A 52 -11.29 11.27 11.51
C GLY A 52 -10.11 12.06 12.11
N ASP A 53 -10.09 12.16 13.46
CA ASP A 53 -9.15 12.98 14.23
C ASP A 53 -7.71 12.45 14.24
N HIS A 54 -7.52 11.19 13.86
CA HIS A 54 -6.23 10.49 13.79
C HIS A 54 -5.47 10.75 12.47
N THR A 55 -6.05 11.52 11.53
CA THR A 55 -5.44 11.86 10.23
C THR A 55 -5.17 13.35 10.09
N THR A 56 -4.55 13.76 8.98
CA THR A 56 -4.32 15.17 8.64
C THR A 56 -5.64 15.93 8.46
N SER A 57 -5.65 17.21 8.80
CA SER A 57 -6.77 18.13 8.53
C SER A 57 -6.93 18.52 7.05
N ARG A 58 -6.07 18.02 6.16
CA ARG A 58 -6.19 18.21 4.71
C ARG A 58 -7.44 17.48 4.20
N LYS A 59 -8.18 18.09 3.28
CA LYS A 59 -9.35 17.48 2.63
C LYS A 59 -9.12 17.47 1.13
N GLU A 60 -9.13 16.29 0.53
CA GLU A 60 -9.10 16.06 -0.92
C GLU A 60 -10.05 14.91 -1.24
N ALA A 61 -10.97 15.14 -2.16
CA ALA A 61 -12.02 14.17 -2.48
C ALA A 61 -11.52 12.99 -3.32
N ASP A 62 -10.29 13.04 -3.86
CA ASP A 62 -9.66 12.01 -4.71
C ASP A 62 -10.60 11.47 -5.82
N ILE A 63 -11.33 12.39 -6.47
CA ILE A 63 -12.32 12.03 -7.51
C ILE A 63 -11.57 11.62 -8.78
N PRO A 64 -11.67 10.35 -9.22
CA PRO A 64 -11.05 9.89 -10.45
C PRO A 64 -11.80 10.43 -11.67
N GLN A 65 -11.08 10.91 -12.67
CA GLN A 65 -11.59 11.28 -13.97
C GLN A 65 -11.04 10.29 -15.00
N PHE A 66 -11.90 9.44 -15.54
CA PHE A 66 -11.56 8.52 -16.61
C PHE A 66 -11.42 9.27 -17.93
N LEU A 67 -10.28 9.11 -18.61
CA LEU A 67 -9.97 9.74 -19.89
C LEU A 67 -10.12 8.77 -21.07
N GLY A 68 -10.09 7.47 -20.81
CA GLY A 68 -10.21 6.41 -21.81
C GLY A 68 -10.17 5.02 -21.19
N GLY A 69 -10.39 4.00 -22.04
CA GLY A 69 -10.33 2.59 -21.66
C GLY A 69 -11.63 2.00 -21.13
N ILE A 70 -12.65 2.83 -20.85
CA ILE A 70 -13.97 2.41 -20.36
C ILE A 70 -15.07 2.91 -21.31
N VAL A 71 -15.97 2.02 -21.70
CA VAL A 71 -17.15 2.32 -22.54
C VAL A 71 -18.38 1.64 -21.94
N ASN A 72 -19.42 2.40 -21.67
CA ASN A 72 -20.69 1.91 -21.08
C ASN A 72 -20.49 1.07 -19.82
N GLY A 73 -19.53 1.44 -18.95
CA GLY A 73 -19.24 0.73 -17.70
C GLY A 73 -18.40 -0.54 -17.85
N TYR A 74 -17.78 -0.77 -19.02
CA TYR A 74 -16.94 -1.94 -19.29
C TYR A 74 -15.60 -1.52 -19.87
N THR A 75 -14.55 -2.31 -19.61
CA THR A 75 -13.25 -2.15 -20.27
C THR A 75 -13.40 -2.42 -21.77
N CYS A 76 -12.71 -1.63 -22.61
CA CYS A 76 -12.81 -1.76 -24.07
C CYS A 76 -11.53 -2.33 -24.73
N GLY A 77 -10.54 -2.76 -23.94
CA GLY A 77 -9.25 -3.27 -24.41
C GLY A 77 -8.22 -2.19 -24.73
N ALA A 78 -8.61 -0.90 -24.76
CA ALA A 78 -7.66 0.20 -24.80
C ALA A 78 -7.09 0.46 -23.40
N PRO A 79 -5.90 1.09 -23.26
CA PRO A 79 -5.36 1.48 -21.97
C PRO A 79 -6.36 2.35 -21.18
N ILE A 80 -6.52 2.01 -19.89
CA ILE A 80 -7.35 2.80 -18.98
C ILE A 80 -6.50 3.95 -18.46
N ALA A 81 -6.86 5.18 -18.83
CA ALA A 81 -6.18 6.39 -18.39
C ALA A 81 -7.07 7.17 -17.41
N VAL A 82 -6.54 7.47 -16.21
CA VAL A 82 -7.29 8.17 -15.16
C VAL A 82 -6.43 9.26 -14.54
N THR A 83 -7.06 10.40 -14.24
CA THR A 83 -6.43 11.51 -13.51
C THR A 83 -7.22 11.87 -12.26
N ILE A 84 -6.52 12.46 -11.29
CA ILE A 84 -7.09 13.15 -10.12
C ILE A 84 -6.48 14.55 -10.10
N ALA A 85 -7.32 15.59 -10.13
CA ALA A 85 -6.87 16.96 -9.99
C ALA A 85 -6.35 17.24 -8.57
N ASN A 86 -5.26 17.98 -8.45
CA ASN A 86 -4.75 18.46 -7.17
C ASN A 86 -5.39 19.84 -6.87
N THR A 87 -6.33 19.87 -5.91
CA THR A 87 -7.13 21.08 -5.63
C THR A 87 -6.68 21.84 -4.38
N ASN A 88 -5.85 21.23 -3.51
CA ASN A 88 -5.46 21.82 -2.23
C ASN A 88 -3.92 21.85 -2.04
N THR A 89 -3.24 22.54 -2.97
CA THR A 89 -1.78 22.68 -2.97
C THR A 89 -1.34 24.01 -2.36
N ARG A 90 -0.32 23.97 -1.48
CA ARG A 90 0.32 25.15 -0.88
C ARG A 90 1.83 25.07 -1.09
N SER A 91 2.30 25.47 -2.27
CA SER A 91 3.70 25.31 -2.68
C SER A 91 4.69 26.15 -1.85
N GLY A 92 4.25 27.27 -1.25
CA GLY A 92 5.10 28.14 -0.43
C GLY A 92 5.61 27.50 0.87
N ASP A 93 4.92 26.50 1.39
CA ASP A 93 5.29 25.82 2.65
C ASP A 93 6.58 24.96 2.52
N TYR A 94 7.10 24.79 1.31
CA TYR A 94 8.20 23.85 1.02
C TYR A 94 9.46 24.52 0.43
N SER A 95 9.54 25.84 0.42
CA SER A 95 10.66 26.58 -0.20
C SER A 95 12.01 26.31 0.48
N GLU A 96 12.03 26.15 1.81
CA GLU A 96 13.25 25.82 2.57
C GLU A 96 13.74 24.37 2.32
N LEU A 97 12.84 23.44 1.99
CA LEU A 97 13.17 22.03 1.86
C LEU A 97 14.05 21.70 0.64
N LYS A 98 14.19 22.66 -0.29
CA LYS A 98 15.10 22.52 -1.42
C LYS A 98 16.56 22.59 -0.98
N ASP A 99 16.86 23.40 0.05
CA ASP A 99 18.19 23.56 0.62
C ASP A 99 18.42 22.69 1.87
N CYS A 100 17.41 22.60 2.73
CA CYS A 100 17.46 21.87 3.99
C CYS A 100 16.60 20.58 3.90
N PRO A 101 17.16 19.43 3.45
CA PRO A 101 16.41 18.20 3.22
C PRO A 101 15.88 17.64 4.55
N ARG A 102 14.65 17.13 4.51
CA ARG A 102 14.02 16.46 5.67
C ARG A 102 14.77 15.17 6.01
N PRO A 103 15.17 14.96 7.27
CA PRO A 103 15.68 13.67 7.71
C PRO A 103 14.70 12.54 7.40
N GLY A 104 15.19 11.42 6.88
CA GLY A 104 14.35 10.27 6.56
C GLY A 104 13.40 10.41 5.35
N HIS A 105 13.43 11.52 4.63
CA HIS A 105 12.71 11.73 3.38
C HIS A 105 13.63 11.56 2.15
N ALA A 106 13.04 11.52 0.94
CA ALA A 106 13.79 11.39 -0.31
C ALA A 106 14.44 12.71 -0.80
N ASP A 107 14.30 13.81 -0.09
CA ASP A 107 14.71 15.14 -0.55
C ASP A 107 16.18 15.18 -0.98
N TYR A 108 17.10 14.70 -0.12
CA TYR A 108 18.54 14.67 -0.41
C TYR A 108 18.87 13.70 -1.56
N THR A 109 18.35 12.49 -1.50
CA THR A 109 18.64 11.44 -2.49
C THR A 109 18.10 11.82 -3.88
N ALA A 110 16.94 12.50 -3.94
CA ALA A 110 16.39 13.04 -5.16
C ALA A 110 17.21 14.21 -5.68
N GLN A 111 17.67 15.13 -4.82
CA GLN A 111 18.54 16.24 -5.18
C GLN A 111 19.81 15.73 -5.89
N VAL A 112 20.46 14.73 -5.31
CA VAL A 112 21.69 14.14 -5.90
C VAL A 112 21.39 13.41 -7.19
N LYS A 113 20.35 12.54 -7.18
CA LYS A 113 20.03 11.69 -8.33
C LYS A 113 19.62 12.48 -9.57
N TYR A 114 18.88 13.57 -9.37
CA TYR A 114 18.32 14.36 -10.48
C TYR A 114 19.01 15.71 -10.68
N GLY A 115 20.16 15.93 -10.04
CA GLY A 115 20.96 17.16 -10.21
C GLY A 115 20.21 18.45 -9.90
N GLY A 116 19.25 18.40 -8.95
CA GLY A 116 18.44 19.55 -8.54
C GLY A 116 17.21 19.84 -9.41
N PHE A 117 16.93 19.01 -10.44
CA PHE A 117 15.77 19.17 -11.32
C PHE A 117 14.49 18.47 -10.83
N GLN A 118 14.52 17.78 -9.68
CA GLN A 118 13.32 17.20 -9.09
C GLN A 118 12.35 18.29 -8.61
N ASP A 119 11.05 17.98 -8.63
CA ASP A 119 10.06 18.81 -7.94
C ASP A 119 10.14 18.55 -6.42
N ALA A 120 10.58 19.56 -5.66
CA ALA A 120 10.69 19.48 -4.21
C ALA A 120 9.36 19.78 -3.49
N ALA A 121 8.38 20.40 -4.20
CA ALA A 121 7.13 20.82 -3.59
C ALA A 121 6.31 19.60 -3.08
N GLY A 122 6.08 19.53 -1.77
CA GLY A 122 5.33 18.44 -1.14
C GLY A 122 5.92 17.04 -1.32
N GLY A 123 7.22 16.95 -1.67
CA GLY A 123 7.90 15.70 -2.00
C GLY A 123 7.70 15.24 -3.44
N GLY A 124 7.03 16.01 -4.29
CA GLY A 124 6.89 15.76 -5.72
C GLY A 124 6.35 14.37 -6.04
N HIS A 125 7.10 13.62 -6.83
CA HIS A 125 6.77 12.24 -7.21
C HIS A 125 7.06 11.20 -6.09
N PHE A 126 7.78 11.57 -5.03
CA PHE A 126 8.04 10.71 -3.87
C PHE A 126 6.96 10.81 -2.78
N SER A 127 5.97 11.66 -3.00
CA SER A 127 4.89 11.88 -2.05
C SER A 127 3.96 10.68 -1.91
N GLY A 128 3.46 10.42 -0.69
CA GLY A 128 2.36 9.48 -0.45
C GLY A 128 1.08 9.80 -1.24
N ARG A 129 0.96 11.02 -1.81
CA ARG A 129 -0.13 11.40 -2.72
C ARG A 129 -0.23 10.46 -3.94
N LEU A 130 0.90 9.95 -4.44
CA LEU A 130 0.99 9.06 -5.61
C LEU A 130 0.40 7.66 -5.33
N THR A 131 0.03 7.36 -4.09
CA THR A 131 -0.72 6.14 -3.77
C THR A 131 -2.20 6.21 -4.19
N ALA A 132 -2.77 7.40 -4.46
CA ALA A 132 -4.14 7.50 -4.95
C ALA A 132 -4.32 6.88 -6.34
N PRO A 133 -3.47 7.17 -7.36
CA PRO A 133 -3.49 6.44 -8.63
C PRO A 133 -3.27 4.93 -8.48
N LEU A 134 -2.40 4.50 -7.55
CA LEU A 134 -2.20 3.08 -7.25
C LEU A 134 -3.50 2.43 -6.74
N CYS A 135 -4.24 3.12 -5.85
CA CYS A 135 -5.53 2.67 -5.36
C CYS A 135 -6.62 2.64 -6.45
N ILE A 136 -6.56 3.50 -7.47
CA ILE A 136 -7.46 3.38 -8.61
C ILE A 136 -7.23 2.06 -9.34
N ALA A 137 -5.98 1.78 -9.74
CA ALA A 137 -5.63 0.53 -10.41
C ALA A 137 -5.98 -0.69 -9.57
N GLY A 138 -5.59 -0.69 -8.28
CA GLY A 138 -5.88 -1.78 -7.36
C GLY A 138 -7.36 -1.97 -7.08
N GLY A 139 -8.13 -0.90 -6.96
CA GLY A 139 -9.58 -0.97 -6.78
C GLY A 139 -10.30 -1.56 -7.99
N LEU A 140 -9.84 -1.30 -9.21
CA LEU A 140 -10.31 -1.98 -10.42
C LEU A 140 -9.94 -3.48 -10.39
N CYS A 141 -8.68 -3.80 -10.12
CA CYS A 141 -8.24 -5.20 -10.02
C CYS A 141 -9.01 -5.97 -8.94
N LYS A 142 -9.30 -5.36 -7.77
CA LYS A 142 -10.11 -5.99 -6.71
C LYS A 142 -11.50 -6.40 -7.22
N GLN A 143 -12.19 -5.53 -7.95
CA GLN A 143 -13.52 -5.84 -8.50
C GLN A 143 -13.46 -7.04 -9.44
N TRP A 144 -12.44 -7.12 -10.31
CA TRP A 144 -12.29 -8.23 -11.23
C TRP A 144 -11.90 -9.53 -10.53
N LEU A 145 -11.07 -9.45 -9.49
CA LEU A 145 -10.72 -10.58 -8.63
C LEU A 145 -11.92 -11.10 -7.84
N GLU A 146 -12.76 -10.21 -7.31
CA GLU A 146 -14.01 -10.58 -6.63
C GLU A 146 -14.95 -11.37 -7.52
N ASN A 147 -15.05 -11.00 -8.81
CA ASN A 147 -15.84 -11.77 -9.80
C ASN A 147 -15.27 -13.17 -10.07
N MET A 148 -14.01 -13.43 -9.73
CA MET A 148 -13.36 -14.74 -9.80
C MET A 148 -13.42 -15.50 -8.46
N GLY A 149 -14.08 -14.96 -7.43
CA GLY A 149 -14.15 -15.53 -6.09
C GLY A 149 -12.90 -15.24 -5.22
N ILE A 150 -12.01 -14.35 -5.67
CA ILE A 150 -10.81 -13.96 -4.92
C ILE A 150 -11.13 -12.69 -4.13
N ARG A 151 -10.96 -12.75 -2.81
CA ARG A 151 -11.19 -11.63 -1.91
C ARG A 151 -9.89 -11.17 -1.27
N ILE A 152 -9.70 -9.85 -1.13
CA ILE A 152 -8.51 -9.26 -0.53
C ILE A 152 -8.94 -8.27 0.55
N GLY A 153 -8.33 -8.37 1.72
CA GLY A 153 -8.50 -7.46 2.83
C GLY A 153 -7.21 -7.22 3.57
N ALA A 154 -7.14 -6.12 4.30
CA ALA A 154 -6.00 -5.83 5.17
C ALA A 154 -6.47 -5.17 6.46
N HIS A 155 -5.69 -5.38 7.52
CA HIS A 155 -5.94 -4.80 8.83
C HIS A 155 -4.65 -4.31 9.48
N ILE A 156 -4.81 -3.50 10.53
CA ILE A 156 -3.70 -2.95 11.30
C ILE A 156 -3.30 -3.96 12.36
N VAL A 157 -2.03 -4.36 12.36
CA VAL A 157 -1.44 -5.27 13.36
C VAL A 157 -0.81 -4.51 14.51
N ALA A 158 -0.18 -3.36 14.23
CA ALA A 158 0.43 -2.55 15.28
C ALA A 158 0.53 -1.08 14.89
N ILE A 159 0.44 -0.19 15.88
CA ILE A 159 0.77 1.25 15.75
C ILE A 159 1.45 1.73 17.03
N GLY A 160 2.59 2.45 16.89
CA GLY A 160 3.25 3.14 17.99
C GLY A 160 3.68 2.24 19.15
N GLY A 161 3.98 0.96 18.84
CA GLY A 161 4.35 -0.05 19.86
C GLY A 161 3.16 -0.75 20.50
N VAL A 162 1.92 -0.34 20.23
CA VAL A 162 0.69 -1.07 20.61
C VAL A 162 0.44 -2.12 19.55
N VAL A 163 0.32 -3.37 19.95
CA VAL A 163 0.07 -4.53 19.09
C VAL A 163 -1.37 -4.96 19.26
N ASP A 164 -2.05 -5.30 18.17
CA ASP A 164 -3.33 -5.98 18.20
C ASP A 164 -3.12 -7.41 18.69
N GLU A 165 -4.02 -7.90 19.54
CA GLU A 165 -3.91 -9.29 19.98
C GLU A 165 -4.04 -10.18 18.74
N PRO A 166 -3.13 -11.17 18.58
CA PRO A 166 -3.24 -12.12 17.48
C PRO A 166 -4.54 -12.91 17.69
N VAL A 167 -5.57 -12.50 17.01
CA VAL A 167 -6.73 -13.36 16.85
C VAL A 167 -6.25 -14.50 15.98
N TYR A 168 -6.40 -15.73 16.44
CA TYR A 168 -6.22 -16.90 15.60
C TYR A 168 -7.09 -16.70 14.38
N ILE A 169 -6.47 -16.24 13.32
CA ILE A 169 -7.15 -16.15 12.04
C ILE A 169 -7.44 -17.60 11.69
N ASP A 170 -8.71 -17.94 11.63
CA ASP A 170 -9.12 -19.18 10.99
C ASP A 170 -8.69 -19.05 9.53
N TRP A 171 -7.53 -19.62 9.21
CA TRP A 171 -6.96 -19.56 7.88
C TRP A 171 -7.89 -20.12 6.80
N ALA A 172 -8.85 -20.97 7.17
CA ALA A 172 -9.88 -21.47 6.27
C ALA A 172 -10.95 -20.40 5.97
N ASN A 173 -11.25 -19.55 6.95
CA ASN A 173 -12.25 -18.48 6.84
C ASN A 173 -11.78 -17.20 7.54
N PRO A 174 -10.76 -16.51 7.01
CA PRO A 174 -10.30 -15.25 7.60
C PRO A 174 -11.45 -14.24 7.62
N ASP A 175 -11.60 -13.51 8.73
CA ASP A 175 -12.60 -12.44 8.84
C ASP A 175 -12.21 -11.26 7.95
N LEU A 176 -12.70 -11.29 6.71
CA LEU A 176 -12.56 -10.19 5.76
C LEU A 176 -13.66 -9.12 5.90
N ASP A 177 -14.55 -9.21 6.90
CA ASP A 177 -15.58 -8.17 7.19
C ASP A 177 -14.93 -6.89 7.76
N LEU A 178 -13.65 -6.94 8.08
CA LEU A 178 -12.81 -5.77 8.37
C LEU A 178 -12.58 -4.88 7.14
N ILE A 179 -12.77 -5.41 5.93
CA ILE A 179 -12.68 -4.64 4.69
C ILE A 179 -13.70 -3.50 4.74
N GLY A 180 -13.23 -2.26 4.64
CA GLY A 180 -14.10 -1.08 4.62
C GLY A 180 -14.27 -0.37 5.96
N LYS A 181 -13.77 -0.90 7.08
CA LYS A 181 -13.68 -0.15 8.35
C LYS A 181 -12.66 0.98 8.23
N ASP A 182 -12.95 2.12 8.84
CA ASP A 182 -12.06 3.29 8.80
C ASP A 182 -10.77 3.06 9.61
N PHE A 183 -10.86 2.27 10.68
CA PHE A 183 -9.73 1.84 11.51
C PHE A 183 -9.81 0.32 11.69
N PRO A 184 -9.32 -0.45 10.70
CA PRO A 184 -9.50 -1.89 10.66
C PRO A 184 -8.53 -2.61 11.58
N VAL A 185 -8.99 -2.92 12.80
CA VAL A 185 -8.31 -3.75 13.81
C VAL A 185 -9.20 -4.95 14.13
N LEU A 186 -8.62 -6.04 14.59
CA LEU A 186 -9.35 -7.23 15.04
C LEU A 186 -9.98 -6.98 16.41
N ASN A 187 -9.18 -6.48 17.35
CA ASN A 187 -9.62 -6.15 18.70
C ASN A 187 -9.90 -4.64 18.85
N PRO A 188 -11.16 -4.22 19.08
CA PRO A 188 -11.50 -2.81 19.27
C PRO A 188 -10.74 -2.11 20.41
N ASP A 189 -10.41 -2.81 21.50
CA ASP A 189 -9.66 -2.24 22.63
C ASP A 189 -8.22 -1.92 22.24
N SER A 190 -7.59 -2.77 21.43
CA SER A 190 -6.29 -2.49 20.82
C SER A 190 -6.37 -1.24 19.91
N GLY A 191 -7.45 -1.13 19.14
CA GLY A 191 -7.70 0.05 18.30
C GLY A 191 -7.77 1.36 19.09
N ILE A 192 -8.45 1.35 20.27
CA ILE A 192 -8.50 2.52 21.16
C ILE A 192 -7.09 2.92 21.62
N LYS A 193 -6.31 1.96 22.12
CA LYS A 193 -4.92 2.21 22.56
C LYS A 193 -4.02 2.70 21.44
N MET A 194 -4.19 2.19 20.22
CA MET A 194 -3.46 2.68 19.04
C MET A 194 -3.83 4.12 18.70
N MET A 195 -5.11 4.50 18.79
CA MET A 195 -5.56 5.88 18.60
C MET A 195 -4.99 6.82 19.66
N GLU A 196 -4.90 6.37 20.92
CA GLU A 196 -4.24 7.10 22.00
C GLU A 196 -2.75 7.32 21.72
N ALA A 197 -2.02 6.30 21.23
CA ALA A 197 -0.62 6.42 20.84
C ALA A 197 -0.42 7.42 19.69
N ILE A 198 -1.31 7.44 18.70
CA ILE A 198 -1.30 8.44 17.63
C ILE A 198 -1.54 9.84 18.19
N ALA A 199 -2.51 10.01 19.09
CA ALA A 199 -2.83 11.28 19.70
C ALA A 199 -1.67 11.83 20.54
N ALA A 200 -0.98 10.99 21.30
CA ALA A 200 0.22 11.34 22.05
C ALA A 200 1.35 11.83 21.13
N ALA A 201 1.68 11.06 20.07
CA ALA A 201 2.68 11.49 19.11
C ALA A 201 2.32 12.83 18.44
N LYS A 202 1.05 13.02 18.10
CA LYS A 202 0.56 14.30 17.54
C LYS A 202 0.74 15.47 18.52
N ALA A 203 0.47 15.25 19.81
CA ALA A 203 0.64 16.28 20.83
C ALA A 203 2.12 16.69 21.02
N ASP A 204 3.03 15.72 20.87
CA ASP A 204 4.47 15.94 20.91
C ASP A 204 5.04 16.55 19.60
N GLY A 205 4.20 16.74 18.58
CA GLY A 205 4.65 17.19 17.25
C GLY A 205 5.46 16.17 16.48
N ASP A 206 5.31 14.88 16.83
CA ASP A 206 6.02 13.73 16.29
C ASP A 206 5.07 12.82 15.47
N SER A 207 5.53 11.63 15.08
CA SER A 207 4.79 10.63 14.32
C SER A 207 5.13 9.22 14.77
N VAL A 208 4.21 8.29 14.49
CA VAL A 208 4.38 6.85 14.73
C VAL A 208 4.15 6.05 13.46
N GLY A 209 4.85 4.92 13.36
CA GLY A 209 4.66 3.90 12.33
C GLY A 209 3.83 2.73 12.85
N GLY A 210 3.80 1.64 12.07
CA GLY A 210 3.13 0.42 12.48
C GLY A 210 3.24 -0.71 11.46
N LEU A 211 2.42 -1.73 11.66
CA LEU A 211 2.37 -2.94 10.84
C LEU A 211 0.96 -3.12 10.26
N ILE A 212 0.89 -3.60 9.03
CA ILE A 212 -0.35 -3.94 8.32
C ILE A 212 -0.21 -5.36 7.81
N GLU A 213 -1.19 -6.23 8.12
CA GLU A 213 -1.31 -7.55 7.50
C GLU A 213 -2.34 -7.50 6.37
N CYS A 214 -2.01 -8.16 5.26
CA CYS A 214 -2.88 -8.30 4.09
C CYS A 214 -3.12 -9.77 3.80
N ILE A 215 -4.39 -10.11 3.53
CA ILE A 215 -4.85 -11.46 3.29
C ILE A 215 -5.58 -11.51 1.95
N ALA A 216 -5.25 -12.48 1.11
CA ALA A 216 -6.01 -12.80 -0.10
C ALA A 216 -6.49 -14.25 -0.06
N THR A 217 -7.79 -14.46 -0.26
CA THR A 217 -8.44 -15.79 -0.24
C THR A 217 -8.98 -16.17 -1.61
N GLY A 218 -9.26 -17.46 -1.82
CA GLY A 218 -9.84 -17.94 -3.07
C GLY A 218 -8.83 -18.08 -4.23
N LEU A 219 -7.54 -17.98 -3.95
CA LEU A 219 -6.49 -18.12 -4.95
C LEU A 219 -6.40 -19.58 -5.42
N PRO A 220 -6.29 -19.84 -6.75
CA PRO A 220 -5.99 -21.16 -7.23
C PRO A 220 -4.56 -21.57 -6.86
N VAL A 221 -4.30 -22.86 -6.79
CA VAL A 221 -2.93 -23.38 -6.79
C VAL A 221 -2.28 -23.11 -8.13
N GLY A 222 -1.02 -22.65 -8.14
CA GLY A 222 -0.25 -22.56 -9.37
C GLY A 222 -0.01 -21.14 -9.91
N LEU A 223 -0.36 -20.06 -9.19
CA LEU A 223 0.02 -18.71 -9.60
C LEU A 223 1.46 -18.41 -9.16
N GLY A 224 2.19 -17.75 -10.03
CA GLY A 224 3.60 -17.43 -9.83
C GLY A 224 4.51 -18.46 -10.47
N GLU A 225 5.81 -18.19 -10.41
CA GLU A 225 6.87 -18.99 -11.02
C GLU A 225 7.98 -19.24 -9.99
N PRO A 226 8.80 -20.25 -10.17
CA PRO A 226 9.95 -20.45 -9.29
C PRO A 226 10.95 -19.27 -9.41
N MET A 227 11.74 -19.06 -8.34
CA MET A 227 12.79 -18.07 -8.25
C MET A 227 12.27 -16.61 -8.40
N PHE A 228 12.65 -15.92 -9.48
CA PHE A 228 12.48 -14.47 -9.62
C PHE A 228 11.06 -14.05 -10.04
N GLY A 229 10.30 -14.92 -10.67
CA GLY A 229 8.90 -14.72 -11.05
C GLY A 229 7.89 -15.11 -9.96
N GLY A 230 8.35 -15.44 -8.76
CA GLY A 230 7.51 -15.89 -7.65
C GLY A 230 6.56 -14.81 -7.14
N MET A 231 5.46 -15.25 -6.52
CA MET A 231 4.45 -14.34 -5.96
C MET A 231 5.03 -13.41 -4.90
N GLU A 232 5.95 -13.89 -4.07
CA GLU A 232 6.64 -13.04 -3.09
C GLU A 232 7.41 -11.91 -3.79
N SER A 233 8.12 -12.22 -4.87
CA SER A 233 8.89 -11.23 -5.65
C SER A 233 7.98 -10.21 -6.32
N LYS A 234 6.86 -10.64 -6.90
CA LYS A 234 5.86 -9.74 -7.54
C LYS A 234 5.23 -8.80 -6.52
N ILE A 235 4.80 -9.33 -5.37
CA ILE A 235 4.23 -8.54 -4.29
C ILE A 235 5.28 -7.60 -3.70
N ALA A 236 6.50 -8.07 -3.44
CA ALA A 236 7.58 -7.24 -2.91
C ALA A 236 7.90 -6.05 -3.81
N GLN A 237 7.96 -6.27 -5.12
CA GLN A 237 8.27 -5.21 -6.08
C GLN A 237 7.28 -4.05 -6.03
N ILE A 238 5.96 -4.33 -5.96
CA ILE A 238 4.95 -3.26 -5.90
C ILE A 238 4.83 -2.66 -4.50
N VAL A 239 4.93 -3.48 -3.45
CA VAL A 239 4.84 -3.06 -2.04
C VAL A 239 5.98 -2.11 -1.66
N TYR A 240 7.22 -2.41 -2.04
CA TYR A 240 8.35 -1.48 -1.83
C TYR A 240 8.28 -0.22 -2.72
N GLY A 241 7.42 -0.18 -3.72
CA GLY A 241 7.06 1.03 -4.46
C GLY A 241 6.15 1.99 -3.66
N ILE A 242 5.51 1.53 -2.59
CA ILE A 242 4.68 2.36 -1.71
C ILE A 242 5.60 3.18 -0.79
N PRO A 243 5.46 4.53 -0.74
CA PRO A 243 6.23 5.34 0.18
C PRO A 243 6.06 4.90 1.65
N ALA A 244 7.15 4.96 2.42
CA ALA A 244 7.26 4.59 3.83
C ALA A 244 7.31 3.08 4.15
N ILE A 245 7.12 2.18 3.22
CA ILE A 245 7.32 0.74 3.47
C ILE A 245 8.82 0.46 3.68
N LYS A 246 9.13 -0.30 4.76
CA LYS A 246 10.49 -0.65 5.18
C LYS A 246 10.70 -2.13 5.48
N GLY A 247 9.64 -2.89 5.58
CA GLY A 247 9.69 -4.34 5.81
C GLY A 247 8.52 -5.04 5.12
N LEU A 248 8.76 -6.29 4.76
CA LEU A 248 7.76 -7.19 4.19
C LEU A 248 8.14 -8.61 4.64
N ASN A 249 7.17 -9.36 5.11
CA ASN A 249 7.32 -10.79 5.35
C ASN A 249 6.06 -11.55 4.86
N PHE A 250 6.20 -12.86 4.68
CA PHE A 250 5.12 -13.77 4.29
C PHE A 250 4.95 -14.86 5.36
N GLY A 251 3.72 -15.20 5.73
CA GLY A 251 3.42 -16.18 6.75
C GLY A 251 4.13 -15.88 8.07
N THR A 252 4.85 -16.85 8.63
CA THR A 252 5.63 -16.66 9.86
C THR A 252 6.81 -15.69 9.71
N GLY A 253 7.24 -15.41 8.48
CA GLY A 253 8.30 -14.45 8.19
C GLY A 253 9.56 -14.70 9.04
N PHE A 254 10.03 -13.67 9.74
CA PHE A 254 11.24 -13.77 10.56
C PHE A 254 11.08 -14.71 11.77
N ALA A 255 9.86 -14.96 12.27
CA ALA A 255 9.63 -15.89 13.37
C ALA A 255 10.01 -17.33 13.01
N GLY A 256 9.86 -17.70 11.72
CA GLY A 256 10.26 -19.02 11.22
C GLY A 256 11.76 -19.32 11.42
N ALA A 257 12.62 -18.30 11.54
CA ALA A 257 14.06 -18.47 11.81
C ALA A 257 14.37 -19.07 13.19
N TYR A 258 13.40 -19.00 14.11
CA TYR A 258 13.51 -19.54 15.47
C TYR A 258 12.79 -20.88 15.64
N MET A 259 12.12 -21.38 14.59
CA MET A 259 11.34 -22.61 14.61
C MET A 259 12.16 -23.80 14.06
N ARG A 260 11.82 -24.99 14.52
CA ARG A 260 12.30 -26.23 13.88
C ARG A 260 11.47 -26.52 12.64
N GLY A 261 12.03 -27.25 11.66
CA GLY A 261 11.32 -27.63 10.45
C GLY A 261 9.99 -28.36 10.73
N SER A 262 9.98 -29.28 11.72
CA SER A 262 8.76 -29.98 12.16
C SER A 262 7.69 -29.08 12.79
N GLU A 263 8.07 -27.90 13.27
CA GLU A 263 7.16 -26.90 13.83
C GLU A 263 6.64 -25.96 12.75
N ASN A 264 7.50 -25.59 11.79
CA ASN A 264 7.20 -24.62 10.75
C ASN A 264 6.53 -25.25 9.52
N ASN A 265 6.68 -26.55 9.27
CA ASN A 265 6.12 -27.20 8.08
C ASN A 265 4.59 -27.23 8.14
N ASP A 266 3.95 -26.86 7.03
CA ASP A 266 2.51 -26.93 6.84
C ASP A 266 2.13 -28.36 6.37
N GLU A 267 1.61 -29.18 7.29
CA GLU A 267 1.22 -30.57 7.02
C GLU A 267 0.04 -30.63 6.04
N TYR A 268 0.15 -31.44 5.00
CA TYR A 268 -0.93 -31.65 4.04
C TYR A 268 -2.02 -32.59 4.56
N TYR A 269 -3.26 -32.33 4.15
CA TYR A 269 -4.37 -33.27 4.29
C TYR A 269 -5.31 -33.20 3.08
N ILE A 270 -6.20 -34.18 2.96
CA ILE A 270 -7.18 -34.25 1.88
C ILE A 270 -8.58 -34.12 2.48
N GLU A 271 -9.38 -33.22 1.92
CA GLU A 271 -10.79 -33.04 2.21
C GLU A 271 -11.55 -32.83 0.91
N ASP A 272 -12.63 -33.57 0.70
CA ASP A 272 -13.48 -33.55 -0.51
C ASP A 272 -12.67 -33.63 -1.85
N GLY A 273 -11.62 -34.44 -1.84
CA GLY A 273 -10.76 -34.67 -3.02
C GLY A 273 -9.82 -33.49 -3.35
N LYS A 274 -9.70 -32.52 -2.46
CA LYS A 274 -8.77 -31.40 -2.57
C LYS A 274 -7.67 -31.50 -1.51
N VAL A 275 -6.51 -30.93 -1.82
CA VAL A 275 -5.36 -30.87 -0.93
C VAL A 275 -5.36 -29.52 -0.22
N PHE A 276 -5.21 -29.55 1.10
CA PHE A 276 -5.08 -28.39 1.97
C PHE A 276 -3.90 -28.56 2.90
N THR A 277 -3.55 -27.51 3.65
CA THR A 277 -2.58 -27.58 4.74
C THR A 277 -3.25 -27.31 6.09
N ARG A 278 -2.79 -27.98 7.16
CA ARG A 278 -3.33 -27.83 8.52
C ARG A 278 -2.95 -26.50 9.16
N ARG A 279 -1.90 -25.88 8.65
CA ARG A 279 -1.36 -24.58 9.06
C ARG A 279 -1.07 -23.78 7.81
N ASN A 280 -0.75 -22.51 7.95
CA ASN A 280 -0.40 -21.64 6.82
C ASN A 280 0.84 -20.77 7.16
N TYR A 281 1.85 -21.41 7.72
CA TYR A 281 3.09 -20.74 8.11
C TYR A 281 3.90 -20.24 6.91
N ALA A 282 3.73 -20.91 5.76
CA ALA A 282 4.29 -20.45 4.49
C ALA A 282 3.57 -19.21 3.90
N GLY A 283 2.43 -18.79 4.48
CA GLY A 283 1.67 -17.64 3.98
C GLY A 283 1.05 -17.85 2.60
N GLY A 284 0.67 -19.10 2.26
CA GLY A 284 -0.02 -19.43 1.01
C GLY A 284 0.89 -19.57 -0.22
N ILE A 285 2.21 -19.49 -0.06
CA ILE A 285 3.18 -19.54 -1.17
C ILE A 285 4.28 -20.56 -0.84
N LEU A 286 4.54 -21.46 -1.76
CA LEU A 286 5.63 -22.43 -1.67
C LEU A 286 6.43 -22.45 -2.97
N GLY A 287 7.73 -22.19 -2.89
CA GLY A 287 8.61 -22.14 -4.06
C GLY A 287 8.25 -21.03 -5.07
N GLY A 288 7.67 -19.93 -4.61
CA GLY A 288 7.21 -18.81 -5.44
C GLY A 288 5.79 -18.99 -5.99
N ILE A 289 5.12 -20.11 -5.68
CA ILE A 289 3.85 -20.52 -6.31
C ILE A 289 2.76 -20.61 -5.24
N THR A 290 1.54 -20.11 -5.53
CA THR A 290 0.40 -20.24 -4.63
C THR A 290 0.00 -21.69 -4.42
N ASN A 291 -0.30 -22.07 -3.15
CA ASN A 291 -0.66 -23.43 -2.77
C ASN A 291 -2.16 -23.64 -2.52
N GLY A 292 -3.01 -22.61 -2.78
CA GLY A 292 -4.46 -22.66 -2.56
C GLY A 292 -4.92 -22.25 -1.17
N MET A 293 -4.00 -22.12 -0.21
CA MET A 293 -4.28 -21.51 1.08
C MET A 293 -4.34 -19.98 0.96
N PRO A 294 -4.90 -19.26 1.95
CA PRO A 294 -4.84 -17.80 1.96
C PRO A 294 -3.41 -17.29 1.81
N LEU A 295 -3.21 -16.35 0.89
CA LEU A 295 -1.95 -15.64 0.77
C LEU A 295 -1.92 -14.56 1.85
N VAL A 296 -0.89 -14.60 2.72
CA VAL A 296 -0.76 -13.73 3.89
C VAL A 296 0.62 -13.10 3.91
N PHE A 297 0.64 -11.77 4.00
CA PHE A 297 1.88 -11.02 4.18
C PHE A 297 1.69 -9.81 5.08
N GLU A 298 2.76 -9.39 5.74
CA GLU A 298 2.79 -8.24 6.64
C GLU A 298 3.79 -7.20 6.14
N VAL A 299 3.45 -5.92 6.27
CA VAL A 299 4.30 -4.80 5.89
C VAL A 299 4.58 -3.87 7.06
N ALA A 300 5.82 -3.41 7.17
CA ALA A 300 6.24 -2.40 8.12
C ALA A 300 6.20 -1.00 7.49
N VAL A 301 5.45 -0.11 8.10
CA VAL A 301 5.29 1.29 7.72
C VAL A 301 6.09 2.15 8.71
N LYS A 302 7.14 2.83 8.25
CA LYS A 302 7.92 3.72 9.11
C LYS A 302 7.11 4.98 9.51
N PRO A 303 7.47 5.65 10.61
CA PRO A 303 6.92 6.96 10.96
C PRO A 303 7.07 7.98 9.83
N THR A 304 6.15 8.92 9.75
CA THR A 304 6.20 10.03 8.78
C THR A 304 7.41 10.93 9.08
N PRO A 305 8.30 11.20 8.11
CA PRO A 305 9.50 12.00 8.36
C PRO A 305 9.22 13.50 8.50
N SER A 306 8.05 13.97 8.08
CA SER A 306 7.62 15.35 8.20
C SER A 306 6.96 15.54 9.57
N ILE A 307 7.73 16.01 10.55
CA ILE A 307 7.29 16.25 11.94
C ILE A 307 7.53 17.71 12.33
N ALA A 308 6.79 18.20 13.33
CA ALA A 308 6.92 19.56 13.82
C ALA A 308 8.08 19.76 14.81
N MET A 309 8.59 18.65 15.38
CA MET A 309 9.78 18.70 16.24
C MET A 309 11.00 19.20 15.46
N VAL A 310 11.86 19.96 16.14
CA VAL A 310 13.15 20.39 15.56
C VAL A 310 14.03 19.17 15.34
N GLN A 311 14.54 19.04 14.11
CA GLN A 311 15.42 17.95 13.69
C GLN A 311 16.75 18.51 13.17
N LYS A 312 17.83 17.79 13.38
CA LYS A 312 19.13 18.10 12.75
C LYS A 312 19.10 17.74 11.28
N THR A 313 19.58 18.64 10.44
CA THR A 313 19.75 18.47 9.00
C THR A 313 20.97 19.24 8.52
N VAL A 314 21.08 19.47 7.22
CA VAL A 314 22.15 20.23 6.60
C VAL A 314 21.60 21.29 5.64
N SER A 315 22.29 22.43 5.50
CA SER A 315 22.12 23.31 4.36
C SER A 315 23.02 22.84 3.23
N LEU A 316 22.43 22.43 2.11
CA LEU A 316 23.18 21.96 0.94
C LEU A 316 23.96 23.07 0.24
N SER A 317 23.43 24.30 0.26
CA SER A 317 24.09 25.45 -0.37
C SER A 317 25.31 25.95 0.43
N LYS A 318 25.25 25.85 1.78
CA LYS A 318 26.32 26.32 2.67
C LYS A 318 27.26 25.19 3.09
N MET A 319 26.85 23.94 2.91
CA MET A 319 27.58 22.73 3.37
C MET A 319 27.86 22.78 4.88
N GLU A 320 26.83 23.12 5.68
CA GLU A 320 26.89 23.17 7.14
C GLU A 320 25.69 22.47 7.78
N GLU A 321 25.84 22.02 9.03
CA GLU A 321 24.73 21.48 9.82
C GLU A 321 23.79 22.60 10.24
N THR A 322 22.49 22.30 10.25
CA THR A 322 21.45 23.26 10.65
C THR A 322 20.29 22.53 11.30
N ASP A 323 19.37 23.30 11.88
CA ASP A 323 18.13 22.82 12.45
C ASP A 323 16.97 23.06 11.48
N LEU A 324 16.06 22.10 11.44
CA LEU A 324 14.84 22.15 10.62
C LEU A 324 13.62 21.84 11.47
N ALA A 325 12.64 22.75 11.49
CA ALA A 325 11.30 22.52 12.00
C ALA A 325 10.32 22.59 10.83
N ILE A 326 9.67 21.49 10.50
CA ILE A 326 8.78 21.44 9.34
C ILE A 326 7.43 22.04 9.72
N LYS A 327 7.06 23.11 9.02
CA LYS A 327 5.74 23.74 9.15
C LYS A 327 4.76 23.06 8.20
N GLY A 328 3.54 22.81 8.63
CA GLY A 328 2.50 22.27 7.76
C GLY A 328 1.56 21.30 8.48
N ARG A 329 0.67 20.67 7.68
CA ARG A 329 -0.33 19.71 8.17
C ARG A 329 0.16 18.30 7.82
N HIS A 330 0.81 17.65 8.77
CA HIS A 330 1.36 16.31 8.58
C HIS A 330 0.48 15.27 9.26
N ASP A 331 0.47 14.04 8.71
CA ASP A 331 -0.16 12.90 9.36
C ASP A 331 0.71 12.43 10.53
N PRO A 332 0.21 12.37 11.76
CA PRO A 332 0.94 11.80 12.89
C PRO A 332 1.11 10.28 12.73
N CYS A 333 0.26 9.64 11.94
CA CYS A 333 0.36 8.24 11.54
C CYS A 333 -0.31 8.03 10.18
N ILE A 334 0.40 7.38 9.26
CA ILE A 334 -0.14 7.08 7.92
C ILE A 334 -0.69 5.64 7.81
N VAL A 335 -0.51 4.80 8.85
CA VAL A 335 -0.86 3.37 8.82
C VAL A 335 -2.33 3.14 8.44
N PRO A 336 -3.34 3.80 9.04
CA PRO A 336 -4.75 3.56 8.67
C PRO A 336 -5.03 3.84 7.19
N ARG A 337 -4.40 4.88 6.64
CA ARG A 337 -4.53 5.26 5.22
C ARG A 337 -3.73 4.37 4.29
N ALA A 338 -2.69 3.69 4.79
CA ALA A 338 -1.88 2.76 4.03
C ALA A 338 -2.57 1.39 3.85
N VAL A 339 -3.52 1.02 4.71
CA VAL A 339 -4.26 -0.25 4.61
C VAL A 339 -4.85 -0.46 3.21
N PRO A 340 -5.70 0.42 2.65
CA PRO A 340 -6.22 0.22 1.29
C PRO A 340 -5.15 0.30 0.20
N VAL A 341 -4.01 0.94 0.46
CA VAL A 341 -2.88 0.98 -0.49
C VAL A 341 -2.20 -0.39 -0.58
N VAL A 342 -2.06 -1.09 0.54
CA VAL A 342 -1.51 -2.45 0.60
C VAL A 342 -2.46 -3.44 -0.08
N GLU A 343 -3.78 -3.33 0.16
CA GLU A 343 -4.79 -4.12 -0.57
C GLU A 343 -4.70 -3.88 -2.08
N ALA A 344 -4.54 -2.63 -2.50
CA ALA A 344 -4.41 -2.27 -3.92
C ALA A 344 -3.16 -2.91 -4.55
N ALA A 345 -2.03 -2.86 -3.85
CA ALA A 345 -0.78 -3.47 -4.32
C ALA A 345 -0.92 -4.99 -4.46
N ALA A 346 -1.52 -5.67 -3.47
CA ALA A 346 -1.81 -7.10 -3.55
C ALA A 346 -2.71 -7.43 -4.76
N ALA A 347 -3.78 -6.66 -4.95
CA ALA A 347 -4.72 -6.88 -6.05
C ALA A 347 -4.06 -6.77 -7.42
N ILE A 348 -3.20 -5.78 -7.62
CA ILE A 348 -2.47 -5.58 -8.87
C ILE A 348 -1.51 -6.74 -9.13
N ALA A 349 -0.73 -7.15 -8.11
CA ALA A 349 0.24 -8.23 -8.25
C ALA A 349 -0.45 -9.59 -8.56
N ILE A 350 -1.53 -9.89 -7.85
CA ILE A 350 -2.31 -11.12 -8.05
C ILE A 350 -2.97 -11.10 -9.43
N TYR A 351 -3.55 -9.98 -9.85
CA TYR A 351 -4.21 -9.90 -11.15
C TYR A 351 -3.22 -10.01 -12.32
N ASP A 352 -2.02 -9.41 -12.22
CA ASP A 352 -0.94 -9.61 -13.19
C ASP A 352 -0.52 -11.08 -13.29
N ALA A 353 -0.38 -11.77 -12.15
CA ALA A 353 -0.05 -13.19 -12.12
C ALA A 353 -1.15 -14.07 -12.77
N ILE A 354 -2.42 -13.74 -12.56
CA ILE A 354 -3.55 -14.42 -13.22
C ILE A 354 -3.50 -14.23 -14.73
N LEU A 355 -3.25 -13.00 -15.20
CA LEU A 355 -3.15 -12.73 -16.63
C LEU A 355 -1.97 -13.44 -17.29
N LEU A 356 -0.86 -13.61 -16.57
CA LEU A 356 0.30 -14.38 -17.03
C LEU A 356 0.01 -15.88 -17.11
N ASN A 357 -0.78 -16.39 -16.17
CA ASN A 357 -1.14 -17.82 -16.10
C ASN A 357 -2.31 -18.20 -17.02
N ALA A 358 -3.02 -17.23 -17.58
CA ALA A 358 -4.08 -17.48 -18.58
C ALA A 358 -3.46 -18.03 -19.87
N LYS A 359 -3.89 -19.28 -20.23
CA LYS A 359 -3.47 -19.96 -21.46
C LYS A 359 -4.17 -19.41 -22.68
#